data_1745d210868cc6f8d3788dcd881d8f38
#
_entry.id   1745d210868cc6f8d3788dcd881d8f38
#
_cell.length_a   1.000
_cell.length_b   1.000
_cell.length_c   1.000
_cell.angle_alpha   90.00
_cell.angle_beta   90.00
_cell.angle_gamma   90.00
#
_symmetry.space_group_name_H-M   'P 1'
#
loop_
_entity.id
_entity.type
_entity.pdbx_description
1 polymer ?
#
loop_
_entity_poly.entity_id
_entity_poly.type
_entity_poly.pdbx_seq_one_letter_code
_entity_poly.pdbx_strand_id
1 'polypeptide(L)'
;AAPYFKTEERQKIYDYSDPILPMFNRWFYNKERFPEGFKWSEVDDFQGYQIGGVLGYWYIPNLEKSGLDVELVKSDLQNLKKLVTHRIDFTIIDELAANVLIRQQFSSSAETIKTLEKPYDFQESYLLISRDYPKSEAIKKKFNQGLKMLKENGKFWQILINHEVPEHFRQR
;
A
#
# COMPACT_ATOMS: atom_id res chain seq x y z
N ALA A 1 11.82 -6.60 -9.99
CA ALA A 1 11.79 -5.60 -8.94
C ALA A 1 10.35 -5.27 -8.60
N ALA A 2 10.05 -5.10 -7.34
CA ALA A 2 8.74 -4.67 -6.91
C ALA A 2 8.48 -3.22 -7.38
N PRO A 3 7.23 -2.80 -7.59
CA PRO A 3 6.95 -1.41 -7.89
C PRO A 3 7.30 -0.53 -6.68
N TYR A 4 7.86 0.64 -6.95
CA TYR A 4 8.30 1.59 -5.93
C TYR A 4 7.69 2.96 -6.18
N PHE A 5 7.38 3.69 -5.12
CA PHE A 5 7.02 5.11 -5.21
C PHE A 5 8.27 6.00 -5.24
N LYS A 6 8.08 7.24 -5.71
CA LYS A 6 9.16 8.25 -5.78
C LYS A 6 9.47 8.80 -4.40
N THR A 7 10.78 8.93 -4.11
CA THR A 7 11.27 9.75 -3.00
C THR A 7 12.43 10.62 -3.50
N GLU A 8 12.70 11.73 -2.82
CA GLU A 8 13.84 12.60 -3.16
C GLU A 8 15.18 11.87 -3.13
N GLU A 9 15.36 10.98 -2.16
CA GLU A 9 16.58 10.18 -2.02
C GLU A 9 16.75 9.20 -3.18
N ARG A 10 15.68 8.49 -3.54
CA ARG A 10 15.69 7.56 -4.68
C ARG A 10 15.91 8.27 -6.00
N GLN A 11 15.36 9.48 -6.18
CA GLN A 11 15.54 10.29 -7.41
C GLN A 11 17.00 10.68 -7.66
N LYS A 12 17.86 10.69 -6.63
CA LYS A 12 19.30 10.94 -6.78
C LYS A 12 20.04 9.77 -7.43
N ILE A 13 19.54 8.55 -7.28
CA ILE A 13 20.25 7.32 -7.64
C ILE A 13 19.56 6.57 -8.79
N TYR A 14 18.24 6.71 -8.91
CA TYR A 14 17.44 5.93 -9.85
C TYR A 14 16.68 6.80 -10.83
N ASP A 15 16.55 6.30 -12.06
CA ASP A 15 15.54 6.73 -13.01
C ASP A 15 14.25 5.94 -12.81
N TYR A 16 13.14 6.52 -13.21
CA TYR A 16 11.81 5.94 -13.07
C TYR A 16 11.20 5.67 -14.43
N SER A 17 10.49 4.55 -14.53
CA SER A 17 9.61 4.26 -15.67
C SER A 17 8.41 5.23 -15.72
N ASP A 18 7.57 5.07 -16.71
CA ASP A 18 6.20 5.57 -16.67
C ASP A 18 5.44 4.89 -15.51
N PRO A 19 4.38 5.52 -14.97
CA PRO A 19 3.62 4.97 -13.86
C PRO A 19 2.95 3.64 -14.23
N ILE A 20 3.09 2.66 -13.35
CA ILE A 20 2.56 1.30 -13.56
C ILE A 20 1.13 1.22 -13.05
N LEU A 21 0.96 1.46 -11.74
CA LEU A 21 -0.28 1.27 -11.00
C LEU A 21 -0.31 2.20 -9.78
N PRO A 22 -1.46 2.77 -9.41
CA PRO A 22 -1.58 3.49 -8.14
C PRO A 22 -1.33 2.57 -6.94
N MET A 23 -0.82 3.12 -5.87
CA MET A 23 -0.66 2.48 -4.57
C MET A 23 -1.47 3.26 -3.55
N PHE A 24 -2.34 2.59 -2.82
CA PHE A 24 -3.14 3.16 -1.76
C PHE A 24 -2.71 2.57 -0.42
N ASN A 25 -2.10 3.38 0.43
CA ASN A 25 -1.88 3.02 1.81
C ASN A 25 -3.14 3.39 2.60
N ARG A 26 -3.80 2.40 3.18
CA ARG A 26 -5.07 2.59 3.89
C ARG A 26 -4.96 2.19 5.34
N TRP A 27 -5.79 2.81 6.15
CA TRP A 27 -6.06 2.34 7.49
C TRP A 27 -6.94 1.09 7.44
N PHE A 28 -6.48 0.03 8.09
CA PHE A 28 -7.23 -1.20 8.32
C PHE A 28 -7.71 -1.26 9.76
N TYR A 29 -8.90 -1.81 9.96
CA TYR A 29 -9.54 -1.97 11.26
C TYR A 29 -10.38 -3.24 11.32
N ASN A 30 -10.76 -3.68 12.53
CA ASN A 30 -11.69 -4.77 12.70
C ASN A 30 -13.11 -4.23 12.89
N LYS A 31 -14.04 -4.62 12.01
CA LYS A 31 -15.44 -4.14 12.05
C LYS A 31 -16.21 -4.56 13.29
N GLU A 32 -15.79 -5.63 13.98
CA GLU A 32 -16.42 -6.05 15.23
C GLU A 32 -16.19 -5.02 16.34
N ARG A 33 -15.04 -4.32 16.31
CA ARG A 33 -14.73 -3.22 17.22
C ARG A 33 -15.35 -1.89 16.79
N PHE A 34 -15.50 -1.69 15.50
CA PHE A 34 -16.08 -0.47 14.91
C PHE A 34 -17.20 -0.86 13.92
N PRO A 35 -18.36 -1.34 14.39
CA PRO A 35 -19.43 -1.83 13.51
C PRO A 35 -20.00 -0.76 12.59
N GLU A 36 -20.03 0.51 13.02
CA GLU A 36 -20.46 1.66 12.23
C GLU A 36 -19.35 2.26 11.35
N GLY A 37 -18.16 1.63 11.36
CA GLY A 37 -16.96 2.16 10.72
C GLY A 37 -16.31 3.27 11.54
N PHE A 38 -15.32 3.92 10.95
CA PHE A 38 -14.59 5.04 11.55
C PHE A 38 -14.38 6.12 10.49
N LYS A 39 -14.70 7.36 10.81
CA LYS A 39 -14.46 8.52 9.93
C LYS A 39 -13.27 9.30 10.47
N TRP A 40 -12.39 9.69 9.57
CA TRP A 40 -11.22 10.48 9.91
C TRP A 40 -10.93 11.56 8.86
N SER A 41 -10.36 12.67 9.29
CA SER A 41 -9.91 13.78 8.47
C SER A 41 -8.41 14.00 8.56
N GLU A 42 -7.86 13.85 9.76
CA GLU A 42 -6.44 14.04 10.06
C GLU A 42 -5.93 12.96 11.01
N VAL A 43 -4.60 12.83 11.11
CA VAL A 43 -3.96 11.75 11.89
C VAL A 43 -4.33 11.85 13.37
N ASP A 44 -4.58 13.04 13.86
CA ASP A 44 -4.93 13.30 15.26
C ASP A 44 -6.29 12.69 15.66
N ASP A 45 -7.17 12.37 14.70
CA ASP A 45 -8.44 11.65 14.97
C ASP A 45 -8.22 10.25 15.55
N PHE A 46 -7.01 9.72 15.42
CA PHE A 46 -6.63 8.41 15.98
C PHE A 46 -6.05 8.49 17.39
N GLN A 47 -6.11 9.64 18.05
CA GLN A 47 -5.69 9.79 19.46
C GLN A 47 -6.50 8.86 20.37
N GLY A 48 -5.81 8.18 21.29
CA GLY A 48 -6.42 7.24 22.24
C GLY A 48 -6.71 5.84 21.70
N TYR A 49 -6.41 5.57 20.43
CA TYR A 49 -6.49 4.24 19.83
C TYR A 49 -5.12 3.57 19.78
N GLN A 50 -5.12 2.22 19.83
CA GLN A 50 -3.90 1.42 19.70
C GLN A 50 -3.53 1.26 18.22
N ILE A 51 -2.41 1.83 17.82
CA ILE A 51 -1.96 1.83 16.42
C ILE A 51 -0.85 0.81 16.23
N GLY A 52 -1.00 -0.05 15.23
CA GLY A 52 0.08 -0.94 14.78
C GLY A 52 0.88 -0.31 13.64
N GLY A 53 2.21 -0.34 13.76
CA GLY A 53 3.11 0.12 12.71
C GLY A 53 4.17 -0.93 12.38
N VAL A 54 4.84 -0.79 11.23
CA VAL A 54 5.97 -1.64 10.84
C VAL A 54 7.26 -0.87 11.00
N LEU A 55 8.21 -1.44 11.71
CA LEU A 55 9.51 -0.84 11.98
C LEU A 55 10.22 -0.43 10.67
N GLY A 56 10.62 0.85 10.59
CA GLY A 56 11.32 1.40 9.44
C GLY A 56 10.43 1.79 8.26
N TYR A 57 9.11 1.70 8.38
CA TYR A 57 8.21 2.22 7.35
C TYR A 57 8.17 3.74 7.37
N TRP A 58 8.05 4.32 6.19
CA TRP A 58 8.15 5.75 5.92
C TRP A 58 7.10 6.61 6.63
N TYR A 59 5.94 6.06 6.98
CA TYR A 59 4.86 6.78 7.65
C TYR A 59 5.04 6.88 9.18
N ILE A 60 5.90 6.04 9.78
CA ILE A 60 6.08 5.98 11.24
C ILE A 60 6.46 7.33 11.85
N PRO A 61 7.45 8.08 11.30
CA PRO A 61 7.81 9.38 11.87
C PRO A 61 6.65 10.39 11.90
N ASN A 62 5.73 10.31 10.95
CA ASN A 62 4.55 11.18 10.92
C ASN A 62 3.55 10.82 12.02
N LEU A 63 3.31 9.53 12.26
CA LEU A 63 2.42 9.07 13.32
C LEU A 63 2.97 9.43 14.71
N GLU A 64 4.27 9.21 14.93
CA GLU A 64 4.95 9.56 16.18
C GLU A 64 4.94 11.08 16.44
N LYS A 65 5.14 11.89 15.38
CA LYS A 65 5.07 13.35 15.48
C LYS A 65 3.67 13.85 15.86
N SER A 66 2.62 13.16 15.45
CA SER A 66 1.23 13.43 15.86
C SER A 66 0.92 12.93 17.28
N GLY A 67 1.90 12.37 17.98
CA GLY A 67 1.73 11.89 19.37
C GLY A 67 0.92 10.61 19.51
N LEU A 68 0.75 9.84 18.43
CA LEU A 68 0.11 8.53 18.48
C LEU A 68 1.02 7.49 19.14
N ASP A 69 0.41 6.64 19.98
CA ASP A 69 1.10 5.47 20.54
C ASP A 69 1.12 4.35 19.50
N VAL A 70 2.29 4.14 18.87
CA VAL A 70 2.47 3.20 17.77
C VAL A 70 3.24 1.97 18.25
N GLU A 71 2.57 0.83 18.30
CA GLU A 71 3.22 -0.45 18.59
C GLU A 71 3.90 -1.00 17.34
N LEU A 72 5.24 -1.01 17.32
CA LEU A 72 6.03 -1.42 16.17
C LEU A 72 6.24 -2.93 16.12
N VAL A 73 6.04 -3.50 14.94
CA VAL A 73 6.30 -4.91 14.62
C VAL A 73 7.19 -5.03 13.37
N LYS A 74 7.56 -6.27 13.00
CA LYS A 74 8.47 -6.53 11.88
C LYS A 74 7.76 -6.66 10.52
N SER A 75 6.43 -6.80 10.49
CA SER A 75 5.70 -7.03 9.23
C SER A 75 4.21 -6.72 9.33
N ASP A 76 3.60 -6.41 8.18
CA ASP A 76 2.14 -6.23 8.05
C ASP A 76 1.35 -7.46 8.51
N LEU A 77 1.88 -8.67 8.26
CA LEU A 77 1.27 -9.91 8.74
C LEU A 77 1.10 -9.93 10.26
N GLN A 78 2.09 -9.41 11.01
CA GLN A 78 1.99 -9.33 12.47
C GLN A 78 0.95 -8.31 12.91
N ASN A 79 0.85 -7.17 12.22
CA ASN A 79 -0.20 -6.18 12.49
C ASN A 79 -1.60 -6.73 12.19
N LEU A 80 -1.79 -7.43 11.06
CA LEU A 80 -3.06 -8.08 10.76
C LEU A 80 -3.45 -9.13 11.82
N LYS A 81 -2.50 -9.91 12.34
CA LYS A 81 -2.74 -10.83 13.45
C LYS A 81 -3.23 -10.11 14.72
N LYS A 82 -2.58 -8.98 15.05
CA LYS A 82 -2.99 -8.16 16.19
C LYS A 82 -4.37 -7.53 15.99
N LEU A 83 -4.66 -7.07 14.77
CA LEU A 83 -5.94 -6.48 14.40
C LEU A 83 -7.10 -7.50 14.59
N VAL A 84 -6.91 -8.73 14.10
CA VAL A 84 -7.90 -9.81 14.22
C VAL A 84 -8.10 -10.21 15.69
N THR A 85 -7.07 -10.12 16.53
CA THR A 85 -7.14 -10.45 17.95
C THR A 85 -7.43 -9.23 18.85
N HIS A 86 -7.86 -8.11 18.28
CA HIS A 86 -8.22 -6.86 18.97
C HIS A 86 -7.12 -6.28 19.87
N ARG A 87 -5.84 -6.57 19.55
CA ARG A 87 -4.68 -6.02 20.28
C ARG A 87 -4.30 -4.63 19.79
N ILE A 88 -4.65 -4.29 18.53
CA ILE A 88 -4.57 -2.96 17.97
C ILE A 88 -5.91 -2.60 17.35
N ASP A 89 -6.18 -1.31 17.22
CA ASP A 89 -7.39 -0.77 16.64
C ASP A 89 -7.23 -0.51 15.15
N PHE A 90 -6.09 0.04 14.77
CA PHE A 90 -5.79 0.43 13.39
C PHE A 90 -4.36 0.10 13.00
N THR A 91 -4.15 -0.10 11.71
CA THR A 91 -2.82 -0.21 11.09
C THR A 91 -2.85 0.30 9.66
N ILE A 92 -1.74 0.86 9.17
CA ILE A 92 -1.61 1.31 7.78
C ILE A 92 -0.91 0.22 6.99
N ILE A 93 -1.52 -0.22 5.89
CA ILE A 93 -0.94 -1.21 4.97
C ILE A 93 -1.26 -0.79 3.52
N ASP A 94 -0.38 -1.13 2.57
CA ASP A 94 -0.72 -1.09 1.15
C ASP A 94 -1.91 -2.00 0.87
N GLU A 95 -2.94 -1.49 0.22
CA GLU A 95 -4.20 -2.19 0.04
C GLU A 95 -4.05 -3.50 -0.74
N LEU A 96 -3.20 -3.53 -1.77
CA LEU A 96 -2.98 -4.77 -2.55
C LEU A 96 -2.22 -5.81 -1.74
N ALA A 97 -1.19 -5.39 -1.00
CA ALA A 97 -0.44 -6.28 -0.11
C ALA A 97 -1.34 -6.86 0.98
N ALA A 98 -2.18 -6.02 1.59
CA ALA A 98 -3.13 -6.46 2.61
C ALA A 98 -4.14 -7.47 2.04
N ASN A 99 -4.72 -7.20 0.86
CA ASN A 99 -5.68 -8.10 0.22
C ASN A 99 -5.07 -9.49 -0.05
N VAL A 100 -3.81 -9.55 -0.47
CA VAL A 100 -3.09 -10.82 -0.66
C VAL A 100 -2.91 -11.55 0.68
N LEU A 101 -2.44 -10.84 1.72
CA LEU A 101 -2.23 -11.42 3.05
C LEU A 101 -3.54 -11.91 3.67
N ILE A 102 -4.62 -11.13 3.55
CA ILE A 102 -5.94 -11.48 4.10
C ILE A 102 -6.45 -12.76 3.43
N ARG A 103 -6.42 -12.86 2.12
CA ARG A 103 -6.84 -14.06 1.39
C ARG A 103 -6.04 -15.30 1.77
N GLN A 104 -4.72 -15.16 1.92
CA GLN A 104 -3.83 -16.28 2.16
C GLN A 104 -3.79 -16.73 3.63
N GLN A 105 -3.92 -15.82 4.57
CA GLN A 105 -3.64 -16.09 5.98
C GLN A 105 -4.83 -15.86 6.92
N PHE A 106 -5.88 -15.15 6.46
CA PHE A 106 -7.00 -14.73 7.28
C PHE A 106 -8.35 -14.96 6.60
N SER A 107 -8.47 -15.99 5.78
CA SER A 107 -9.71 -16.27 5.03
C SER A 107 -10.94 -16.35 5.90
N SER A 108 -10.84 -16.93 7.12
CA SER A 108 -11.92 -17.00 8.11
C SER A 108 -12.28 -15.65 8.74
N SER A 109 -11.38 -14.68 8.72
CA SER A 109 -11.58 -13.34 9.29
C SER A 109 -11.64 -12.26 8.21
N ALA A 110 -11.65 -12.62 6.95
CA ALA A 110 -11.64 -11.67 5.83
C ALA A 110 -12.83 -10.70 5.89
N GLU A 111 -13.99 -11.19 6.32
CA GLU A 111 -15.21 -10.38 6.45
C GLU A 111 -15.14 -9.36 7.61
N THR A 112 -14.27 -9.56 8.59
CA THR A 112 -14.12 -8.66 9.74
C THR A 112 -13.05 -7.60 9.54
N ILE A 113 -12.06 -7.84 8.68
CA ILE A 113 -11.02 -6.87 8.36
C ILE A 113 -11.55 -5.90 7.30
N LYS A 114 -11.57 -4.62 7.61
CA LYS A 114 -12.08 -3.56 6.75
C LYS A 114 -11.05 -2.44 6.58
N THR A 115 -11.22 -1.65 5.53
CA THR A 115 -10.46 -0.43 5.28
C THR A 115 -11.31 0.81 5.49
N LEU A 116 -10.67 1.90 5.91
CA LEU A 116 -11.32 3.21 5.85
C LEU A 116 -11.37 3.69 4.40
N GLU A 117 -12.44 4.41 4.06
CA GLU A 117 -12.70 4.87 2.70
C GLU A 117 -11.61 5.84 2.20
N LYS A 118 -11.26 6.83 3.02
CA LYS A 118 -10.19 7.77 2.73
C LYS A 118 -8.84 7.07 2.91
N PRO A 119 -7.97 7.02 1.88
CA PRO A 119 -6.62 6.49 2.04
C PRO A 119 -5.78 7.41 2.94
N TYR A 120 -4.83 6.82 3.67
CA TYR A 120 -3.80 7.57 4.38
C TYR A 120 -2.88 8.29 3.41
N ASP A 121 -2.49 7.59 2.34
CA ASP A 121 -1.64 8.12 1.30
C ASP A 121 -1.95 7.46 -0.05
N PHE A 122 -1.71 8.21 -1.11
CA PHE A 122 -1.85 7.78 -2.49
C PHE A 122 -0.62 8.17 -3.28
N GLN A 123 -0.03 7.20 -3.96
CA GLN A 123 1.13 7.41 -4.80
C GLN A 123 1.09 6.53 -6.05
N GLU A 124 1.74 6.98 -7.12
CA GLU A 124 2.00 6.15 -8.28
C GLU A 124 3.21 5.25 -8.05
N SER A 125 3.15 4.04 -8.58
CA SER A 125 4.26 3.09 -8.54
C SER A 125 5.01 3.01 -9.85
N TYR A 126 6.32 2.76 -9.76
CA TYR A 126 7.25 2.80 -10.88
C TYR A 126 8.25 1.64 -10.83
N LEU A 127 8.80 1.27 -11.98
CA LEU A 127 10.05 0.52 -12.02
C LEU A 127 11.22 1.49 -11.76
N LEU A 128 12.08 1.13 -10.82
CA LEU A 128 13.34 1.84 -10.56
C LEU A 128 14.47 1.21 -11.37
N ILE A 129 15.27 2.05 -12.00
CA ILE A 129 16.42 1.65 -12.81
C ILE A 129 17.63 2.44 -12.32
N SER A 130 18.66 1.76 -11.83
CA SER A 130 19.89 2.44 -11.39
C SER A 130 20.51 3.22 -12.57
N ARG A 131 20.88 4.46 -12.33
CA ARG A 131 21.53 5.31 -13.33
C ARG A 131 22.91 4.77 -13.73
N ASP A 132 23.58 4.11 -12.79
CA ASP A 132 24.90 3.50 -13.01
C ASP A 132 24.83 2.16 -13.76
N TYR A 133 23.61 1.63 -14.01
CA TYR A 133 23.47 0.38 -14.72
C TYR A 133 23.70 0.57 -16.22
N PRO A 134 24.60 -0.22 -16.85
CA PRO A 134 24.82 -0.16 -18.29
C PRO A 134 23.50 -0.34 -19.04
N LYS A 135 23.21 0.55 -20.01
CA LYS A 135 21.99 0.53 -20.82
C LYS A 135 20.69 0.90 -20.05
N SER A 136 20.78 1.57 -18.89
CA SER A 136 19.62 1.99 -18.08
C SER A 136 18.54 2.69 -18.92
N GLU A 137 18.92 3.65 -19.75
CA GLU A 137 18.01 4.35 -20.66
C GLU A 137 17.32 3.42 -21.67
N ALA A 138 18.04 2.49 -22.25
CA ALA A 138 17.46 1.52 -23.18
C ALA A 138 16.47 0.58 -22.49
N ILE A 139 16.75 0.20 -21.26
CA ILE A 139 15.85 -0.62 -20.43
C ILE A 139 14.57 0.16 -20.10
N LYS A 140 14.72 1.42 -19.65
CA LYS A 140 13.58 2.31 -19.37
C LYS A 140 12.68 2.47 -20.60
N LYS A 141 13.27 2.79 -21.74
CA LYS A 141 12.54 2.95 -23.00
C LYS A 141 11.77 1.68 -23.39
N LYS A 142 12.42 0.53 -23.36
CA LYS A 142 11.78 -0.76 -23.69
C LYS A 142 10.66 -1.11 -22.71
N PHE A 143 10.87 -0.88 -21.41
CA PHE A 143 9.85 -1.11 -20.39
C PHE A 143 8.62 -0.23 -20.64
N ASN A 144 8.81 1.08 -20.84
CA ASN A 144 7.71 2.01 -21.07
C ASN A 144 6.94 1.68 -22.35
N GLN A 145 7.64 1.30 -23.42
CA GLN A 145 7.00 0.83 -24.67
C GLN A 145 6.14 -0.43 -24.42
N GLY A 146 6.69 -1.41 -23.70
CA GLY A 146 5.96 -2.63 -23.35
C GLY A 146 4.74 -2.35 -22.46
N LEU A 147 4.91 -1.48 -21.44
CA LEU A 147 3.82 -1.08 -20.55
C LEU A 147 2.69 -0.38 -21.33
N LYS A 148 3.06 0.55 -22.22
CA LYS A 148 2.12 1.25 -23.09
C LYS A 148 1.33 0.26 -23.97
N MET A 149 2.02 -0.66 -24.64
CA MET A 149 1.39 -1.70 -25.47
C MET A 149 0.42 -2.59 -24.65
N LEU A 150 0.80 -2.99 -23.44
CA LEU A 150 -0.05 -3.79 -22.55
C LEU A 150 -1.32 -3.03 -22.13
N LYS A 151 -1.19 -1.71 -21.85
CA LYS A 151 -2.35 -0.86 -21.52
C LYS A 151 -3.26 -0.66 -22.73
N GLU A 152 -2.71 -0.36 -23.91
CA GLU A 152 -3.47 -0.10 -25.15
C GLU A 152 -4.21 -1.33 -25.67
N ASN A 153 -3.61 -2.52 -25.61
CA ASN A 153 -4.23 -3.76 -26.08
C ASN A 153 -5.14 -4.43 -25.04
N GLY A 154 -5.32 -3.83 -23.87
CA GLY A 154 -6.19 -4.32 -22.80
C GLY A 154 -5.63 -5.44 -21.93
N LYS A 155 -4.47 -6.03 -22.26
CA LYS A 155 -3.87 -7.14 -21.49
C LYS A 155 -3.51 -6.73 -20.07
N PHE A 156 -3.04 -5.49 -19.87
CA PHE A 156 -2.75 -4.99 -18.54
C PHE A 156 -3.97 -5.06 -17.62
N TRP A 157 -5.11 -4.60 -18.10
CA TRP A 157 -6.36 -4.60 -17.36
C TRP A 157 -6.89 -6.02 -17.11
N GLN A 158 -6.73 -6.91 -18.09
CA GLN A 158 -7.11 -8.31 -17.93
C GLN A 158 -6.27 -9.01 -16.85
N ILE A 159 -4.97 -8.70 -16.75
CA ILE A 159 -4.10 -9.21 -15.68
C ILE A 159 -4.65 -8.75 -14.31
N LEU A 160 -4.96 -7.46 -14.15
CA LEU A 160 -5.49 -6.95 -12.90
C LEU A 160 -6.83 -7.60 -12.52
N ILE A 161 -7.71 -7.83 -13.50
CA ILE A 161 -8.98 -8.54 -13.30
C ILE A 161 -8.74 -9.97 -12.84
N ASN A 162 -7.87 -10.70 -13.52
CA ASN A 162 -7.57 -12.11 -13.21
C ASN A 162 -6.95 -12.29 -11.81
N HIS A 163 -6.29 -11.25 -11.30
CA HIS A 163 -5.73 -11.21 -9.95
C HIS A 163 -6.64 -10.54 -8.92
N GLU A 164 -7.92 -10.30 -9.28
CA GLU A 164 -8.94 -9.71 -8.40
C GLU A 164 -8.52 -8.36 -7.78
N VAL A 165 -7.71 -7.58 -8.53
CA VAL A 165 -7.34 -6.23 -8.12
C VAL A 165 -8.61 -5.37 -8.09
N PRO A 166 -8.88 -4.61 -7.01
CA PRO A 166 -10.09 -3.78 -6.90
C PRO A 166 -10.27 -2.80 -8.06
N GLU A 167 -11.52 -2.46 -8.37
CA GLU A 167 -11.88 -1.66 -9.55
C GLU A 167 -11.22 -0.27 -9.55
N HIS A 168 -11.12 0.37 -8.40
CA HIS A 168 -10.51 1.70 -8.29
C HIS A 168 -9.02 1.75 -8.67
N PHE A 169 -8.31 0.61 -8.66
CA PHE A 169 -6.96 0.50 -9.22
C PHE A 169 -6.95 0.41 -10.75
N ARG A 170 -8.09 0.10 -11.36
CA ARG A 170 -8.23 -0.16 -12.80
C ARG A 170 -8.79 1.03 -13.58
N GLN A 171 -9.02 2.16 -12.91
CA GLN A 171 -9.48 3.39 -13.58
C GLN A 171 -8.37 3.93 -14.48
N ARG A 172 -8.76 4.29 -15.72
CA ARG A 172 -7.87 4.76 -16.79
C ARG A 172 -7.56 6.24 -16.65
#